data_7b0f02d2a8875af760326c4d275c3d9b
#
_entry.id   7b0f02d2a8875af760326c4d275c3d9b
#
_cell.length_a   1.000
_cell.length_b   1.000
_cell.length_c   1.000
_cell.angle_alpha   90.00
_cell.angle_beta   90.00
_cell.angle_gamma   90.00
#
_symmetry.space_group_name_H-M   'P 1'
#
loop_
_entity.id
_entity.type
_entity.pdbx_description
1 polymer ?
#
loop_
_entity_poly.entity_id
_entity_poly.type
_entity_poly.pdbx_seq_one_letter_code
_entity_poly.pdbx_strand_id
1 'polypeptide(L)'
;MIGSNKIKDILQELGYKLNDKGSYWQCAAVYRNGDNATALQIYKDTGAWKDYVQNTPFMPFKKLLILTLNTNDPKELDKYLNKEEVFFLSEKARDSVDKLEVEEIYPDSLLEKLLPHYKFYNDRGISDDILIKLKGGLATRSQMYQRFVFPIYNEYGQIHGFSGRDLSGKEGKPKWKHMGKKKNWIYPAYVPTQNGIFIDEVSRDYVLIVESIGDALSCIQNGFLNVLVSFGLDLSSKLICSLIAFNFKSVVLGFNNDSNQQDNRGMNACVKNY
;
A
#
# COMPACT_ATOMS: atom_id res chain seq x y z
N MET A 1 -22.14 -6.23 23.18
CA MET A 1 -21.65 -6.74 21.87
C MET A 1 -22.84 -7.13 21.04
N ILE A 2 -23.02 -6.55 19.85
CA ILE A 2 -23.98 -7.13 18.90
C ILE A 2 -23.44 -8.50 18.58
N GLY A 3 -24.23 -9.55 18.91
CA GLY A 3 -23.84 -10.90 18.53
C GLY A 3 -23.79 -11.02 17.01
N SER A 4 -22.88 -11.82 16.48
CA SER A 4 -22.78 -12.15 15.03
C SER A 4 -24.17 -12.48 14.42
N ASN A 5 -25.04 -13.13 15.17
CA ASN A 5 -26.41 -13.45 14.74
C ASN A 5 -27.25 -12.20 14.46
N LYS A 6 -27.18 -11.17 15.32
CA LYS A 6 -27.94 -9.94 15.11
C LYS A 6 -27.48 -9.15 13.87
N ILE A 7 -26.16 -9.08 13.62
CA ILE A 7 -25.64 -8.47 12.40
C ILE A 7 -26.16 -9.23 11.17
N LYS A 8 -26.15 -10.56 11.22
CA LYS A 8 -26.67 -11.41 10.16
C LYS A 8 -28.14 -11.16 9.87
N ASP A 9 -28.96 -11.13 10.93
CA ASP A 9 -30.42 -10.95 10.82
C ASP A 9 -30.73 -9.58 10.20
N ILE A 10 -30.08 -8.51 10.64
CA ILE A 10 -30.22 -7.16 10.07
C ILE A 10 -29.84 -7.15 8.57
N LEU A 11 -28.71 -7.75 8.22
CA LEU A 11 -28.28 -7.80 6.81
C LEU A 11 -29.26 -8.57 5.94
N GLN A 12 -29.80 -9.70 6.44
CA GLN A 12 -30.80 -10.50 5.71
C GLN A 12 -32.12 -9.75 5.54
N GLU A 13 -32.59 -9.06 6.58
CA GLU A 13 -33.78 -8.20 6.54
C GLU A 13 -33.60 -7.08 5.48
N LEU A 14 -32.38 -6.53 5.35
CA LEU A 14 -32.04 -5.51 4.36
C LEU A 14 -31.73 -6.07 2.97
N GLY A 15 -31.98 -7.37 2.74
CA GLY A 15 -31.89 -8.01 1.43
C GLY A 15 -30.49 -8.51 1.03
N TYR A 16 -29.51 -8.53 1.95
CA TYR A 16 -28.20 -9.08 1.67
C TYR A 16 -28.20 -10.60 1.65
N LYS A 17 -27.76 -11.22 0.56
CA LYS A 17 -27.54 -12.67 0.42
C LYS A 17 -26.12 -13.00 0.87
N LEU A 18 -25.98 -13.54 2.07
CA LEU A 18 -24.68 -13.73 2.74
C LEU A 18 -24.07 -15.09 2.41
N ASN A 19 -22.88 -15.09 1.82
CA ASN A 19 -22.03 -16.27 1.61
C ASN A 19 -21.02 -16.36 2.77
N ASP A 20 -21.11 -17.43 3.56
CA ASP A 20 -20.24 -17.67 4.72
C ASP A 20 -18.80 -18.02 4.30
N LYS A 21 -17.82 -17.30 4.88
CA LYS A 21 -16.38 -17.49 4.67
C LYS A 21 -15.61 -17.65 5.99
N GLY A 22 -16.25 -18.22 7.00
CA GLY A 22 -15.66 -18.42 8.33
C GLY A 22 -15.71 -17.17 9.18
N SER A 23 -14.74 -16.30 9.16
CA SER A 23 -14.69 -15.06 9.97
C SER A 23 -15.50 -13.89 9.40
N TYR A 24 -15.92 -13.96 8.16
CA TYR A 24 -16.67 -12.91 7.47
C TYR A 24 -17.72 -13.49 6.51
N TRP A 25 -18.64 -12.64 6.07
CA TRP A 25 -19.53 -12.91 4.95
C TRP A 25 -19.09 -12.16 3.71
N GLN A 26 -19.31 -12.79 2.54
CA GLN A 26 -19.27 -12.11 1.24
C GLN A 26 -20.68 -11.95 0.69
N CYS A 27 -20.96 -10.83 0.05
CA CYS A 27 -22.25 -10.57 -0.58
C CYS A 27 -22.17 -9.48 -1.65
N ALA A 28 -23.26 -9.30 -2.38
CA ALA A 28 -23.42 -8.18 -3.30
C ALA A 28 -23.64 -6.87 -2.53
N ALA A 29 -23.28 -5.74 -3.15
CA ALA A 29 -23.45 -4.41 -2.58
C ALA A 29 -24.87 -3.90 -2.83
N VAL A 30 -25.84 -4.32 -1.99
CA VAL A 30 -27.25 -3.97 -2.09
C VAL A 30 -27.47 -2.45 -2.12
N TYR A 31 -26.73 -1.70 -1.30
CA TYR A 31 -26.84 -0.24 -1.19
C TYR A 31 -26.62 0.53 -2.51
N ARG A 32 -26.02 -0.11 -3.52
CA ARG A 32 -25.79 0.45 -4.87
C ARG A 32 -26.35 -0.43 -5.99
N ASN A 33 -27.30 -1.32 -5.68
CA ASN A 33 -27.88 -2.27 -6.62
C ASN A 33 -26.87 -3.16 -7.36
N GLY A 34 -25.74 -3.48 -6.69
CA GLY A 34 -24.70 -4.35 -7.24
C GLY A 34 -25.13 -5.81 -7.25
N ASP A 35 -24.76 -6.55 -8.30
CA ASP A 35 -25.06 -7.97 -8.50
C ASP A 35 -23.88 -8.91 -8.18
N ASN A 36 -22.67 -8.37 -8.06
CA ASN A 36 -21.47 -9.14 -7.76
C ASN A 36 -21.49 -9.67 -6.33
N ALA A 37 -21.74 -10.98 -6.16
CA ALA A 37 -21.83 -11.67 -4.86
C ALA A 37 -20.52 -11.67 -4.04
N THR A 38 -19.42 -11.20 -4.58
CA THR A 38 -18.10 -11.08 -3.90
C THR A 38 -17.67 -9.63 -3.66
N ALA A 39 -18.53 -8.65 -3.98
CA ALA A 39 -18.21 -7.24 -3.90
C ALA A 39 -17.94 -6.76 -2.47
N LEU A 40 -18.73 -7.20 -1.49
CA LEU A 40 -18.58 -6.82 -0.09
C LEU A 40 -17.98 -7.96 0.73
N GLN A 41 -17.13 -7.58 1.66
CA GLN A 41 -16.69 -8.41 2.79
C GLN A 41 -17.14 -7.74 4.08
N ILE A 42 -17.86 -8.49 4.93
CA ILE A 42 -18.41 -8.00 6.20
C ILE A 42 -17.96 -8.94 7.31
N TYR A 43 -17.20 -8.45 8.28
CA TYR A 43 -16.72 -9.23 9.42
C TYR A 43 -17.84 -9.53 10.40
N LYS A 44 -17.91 -10.79 10.87
CA LYS A 44 -19.00 -11.31 11.69
C LYS A 44 -19.00 -10.75 13.12
N ASP A 45 -17.81 -10.50 13.66
CA ASP A 45 -17.61 -10.06 15.04
C ASP A 45 -17.83 -8.56 15.24
N THR A 46 -17.51 -7.76 14.24
CA THR A 46 -17.53 -6.30 14.30
C THR A 46 -18.55 -5.66 13.39
N GLY A 47 -19.01 -6.36 12.35
CA GLY A 47 -19.76 -5.76 11.25
C GLY A 47 -18.93 -4.81 10.37
N ALA A 48 -17.63 -4.66 10.63
CA ALA A 48 -16.76 -3.87 9.79
C ALA A 48 -16.77 -4.44 8.36
N TRP A 49 -16.80 -3.56 7.35
CA TRP A 49 -17.00 -3.98 5.98
C TRP A 49 -16.15 -3.18 4.98
N LYS A 50 -15.93 -3.77 3.81
CA LYS A 50 -15.24 -3.15 2.69
C LYS A 50 -15.92 -3.53 1.38
N ASP A 51 -16.06 -2.55 0.46
CA ASP A 51 -16.44 -2.80 -0.93
C ASP A 51 -15.18 -2.88 -1.80
N TYR A 52 -14.91 -4.07 -2.33
CA TYR A 52 -13.74 -4.31 -3.16
C TYR A 52 -13.88 -3.79 -4.58
N VAL A 53 -15.11 -3.61 -5.07
CA VAL A 53 -15.37 -3.04 -6.40
C VAL A 53 -15.13 -1.54 -6.39
N GLN A 54 -15.59 -0.84 -5.35
CA GLN A 54 -15.34 0.59 -5.17
C GLN A 54 -14.03 0.89 -4.45
N ASN A 55 -13.28 -0.16 -4.06
CA ASN A 55 -12.03 -0.06 -3.30
C ASN A 55 -12.13 0.86 -2.07
N THR A 56 -13.24 0.76 -1.32
CA THR A 56 -13.42 1.56 -0.10
C THR A 56 -12.42 1.14 0.99
N PRO A 57 -12.09 1.99 1.96
CA PRO A 57 -11.47 1.54 3.20
C PRO A 57 -12.43 0.63 3.99
N PHE A 58 -11.94 -0.06 5.02
CA PHE A 58 -12.83 -0.72 5.97
C PHE A 58 -13.66 0.33 6.71
N MET A 59 -14.97 0.14 6.71
CA MET A 59 -15.96 1.06 7.29
C MET A 59 -16.78 0.39 8.38
N PRO A 60 -17.28 1.15 9.37
CA PRO A 60 -18.13 0.60 10.44
C PRO A 60 -19.50 0.19 9.91
N PHE A 61 -20.15 -0.76 10.59
CA PHE A 61 -21.48 -1.29 10.24
C PHE A 61 -22.55 -0.20 10.09
N LYS A 62 -22.55 0.79 10.97
CA LYS A 62 -23.45 1.95 10.89
C LYS A 62 -23.41 2.62 9.51
N LYS A 63 -22.21 2.74 8.89
CA LYS A 63 -22.09 3.36 7.57
C LYS A 63 -22.77 2.52 6.48
N LEU A 64 -22.71 1.17 6.59
CA LEU A 64 -23.43 0.28 5.68
C LEU A 64 -24.95 0.49 5.79
N LEU A 65 -25.47 0.58 7.02
CA LEU A 65 -26.89 0.85 7.26
C LEU A 65 -27.32 2.19 6.66
N ILE A 66 -26.56 3.27 6.89
CA ILE A 66 -26.81 4.59 6.31
C ILE A 66 -26.92 4.52 4.79
N LEU A 67 -25.99 3.83 4.15
CA LEU A 67 -25.96 3.70 2.69
C LEU A 67 -27.13 2.85 2.18
N THR A 68 -27.44 1.74 2.87
CA THR A 68 -28.49 0.81 2.47
C THR A 68 -29.90 1.40 2.67
N LEU A 69 -30.11 2.10 3.77
CA LEU A 69 -31.39 2.76 4.09
C LEU A 69 -31.53 4.14 3.43
N ASN A 70 -30.45 4.64 2.84
CA ASN A 70 -30.36 5.98 2.25
C ASN A 70 -30.85 7.08 3.22
N THR A 71 -30.48 6.96 4.51
CA THR A 71 -30.93 7.87 5.57
C THR A 71 -29.81 8.15 6.56
N ASN A 72 -29.80 9.37 7.12
CA ASN A 72 -28.96 9.73 8.26
C ASN A 72 -29.81 9.99 9.54
N ASP A 73 -31.11 9.70 9.50
CA ASP A 73 -31.99 9.91 10.66
C ASP A 73 -31.64 8.93 11.79
N PRO A 74 -31.23 9.45 12.97
CA PRO A 74 -30.91 8.59 14.11
C PRO A 74 -32.06 7.67 14.52
N LYS A 75 -33.32 8.12 14.39
CA LYS A 75 -34.50 7.33 14.78
C LYS A 75 -34.70 6.10 13.89
N GLU A 76 -34.35 6.21 12.61
CA GLU A 76 -34.41 5.08 11.69
C GLU A 76 -33.26 4.10 11.93
N LEU A 77 -32.11 4.60 12.21
CA LEU A 77 -30.92 3.77 12.52
C LEU A 77 -31.06 3.07 13.88
N ASP A 78 -31.67 3.73 14.86
CA ASP A 78 -31.91 3.16 16.21
C ASP A 78 -32.89 1.97 16.19
N LYS A 79 -33.69 1.77 15.13
CA LYS A 79 -34.48 0.55 14.94
C LYS A 79 -33.63 -0.71 14.82
N TYR A 80 -32.45 -0.55 14.25
CA TYR A 80 -31.48 -1.64 14.00
C TYR A 80 -30.37 -1.69 15.05
N LEU A 81 -30.00 -0.52 15.63
CA LEU A 81 -28.86 -0.35 16.52
C LEU A 81 -29.27 0.41 17.79
N ASN A 82 -29.00 -0.16 18.97
CA ASN A 82 -29.06 0.60 20.22
C ASN A 82 -27.90 1.59 20.31
N LYS A 83 -28.06 2.71 21.05
CA LYS A 83 -27.04 3.77 21.18
C LYS A 83 -25.68 3.24 21.67
N GLU A 84 -25.67 2.31 22.63
CA GLU A 84 -24.46 1.69 23.16
C GLU A 84 -23.75 0.79 22.13
N GLU A 85 -24.53 0.09 21.30
CA GLU A 85 -24.00 -0.77 20.23
C GLU A 85 -23.34 0.04 19.10
N VAL A 86 -23.92 1.22 18.80
CA VAL A 86 -23.32 2.16 17.80
C VAL A 86 -21.96 2.67 18.26
N PHE A 87 -21.83 3.02 19.54
CA PHE A 87 -20.57 3.49 20.13
C PHE A 87 -19.49 2.38 20.07
N PHE A 88 -19.87 1.17 20.51
CA PHE A 88 -18.97 0.02 20.53
C PHE A 88 -18.44 -0.38 19.14
N LEU A 89 -19.32 -0.39 18.13
CA LEU A 89 -18.91 -0.69 16.74
C LEU A 89 -18.02 0.41 16.13
N SER A 90 -18.25 1.67 16.52
CA SER A 90 -17.41 2.77 16.07
C SER A 90 -16.03 2.77 16.74
N GLU A 91 -15.93 2.35 17.99
CA GLU A 91 -14.67 2.18 18.71
C GLU A 91 -13.86 1.00 18.17
N LYS A 92 -14.47 -0.19 18.00
CA LYS A 92 -13.75 -1.33 17.39
C LYS A 92 -13.29 -1.09 15.96
N ALA A 93 -14.00 -0.29 15.18
CA ALA A 93 -13.51 0.14 13.86
C ALA A 93 -12.31 1.09 13.95
N ARG A 94 -12.12 1.77 15.11
CA ARG A 94 -10.93 2.57 15.41
C ARG A 94 -9.79 1.74 16.02
N ASP A 95 -10.12 0.71 16.81
CA ASP A 95 -9.14 -0.22 17.42
C ASP A 95 -8.52 -1.22 16.42
N SER A 96 -8.98 -1.25 15.16
CA SER A 96 -8.21 -1.87 14.08
C SER A 96 -6.98 -1.02 13.68
N VAL A 97 -6.80 0.12 14.36
CA VAL A 97 -5.59 0.92 14.31
C VAL A 97 -4.54 0.27 15.21
N ASP A 98 -3.57 -0.32 14.56
CA ASP A 98 -2.22 -0.53 15.07
C ASP A 98 -2.06 -1.45 16.29
N LYS A 99 -2.22 -2.76 16.09
CA LYS A 99 -1.25 -3.67 16.73
C LYS A 99 0.11 -3.13 16.35
N LEU A 100 0.95 -2.80 17.34
CA LEU A 100 2.38 -2.54 17.14
C LEU A 100 2.93 -3.72 16.35
N GLU A 101 2.93 -3.57 15.03
CA GLU A 101 3.46 -4.58 14.13
C GLU A 101 4.97 -4.42 14.22
N VAL A 102 5.63 -5.30 14.95
CA VAL A 102 7.09 -5.39 14.96
C VAL A 102 7.56 -5.47 13.50
N GLU A 103 8.39 -4.53 13.09
CA GLU A 103 9.02 -4.57 11.77
C GLU A 103 9.94 -5.79 11.70
N GLU A 104 9.81 -6.54 10.63
CA GLU A 104 10.73 -7.63 10.34
C GLU A 104 12.07 -7.02 9.92
N ILE A 105 13.14 -7.38 10.62
CA ILE A 105 14.51 -6.95 10.31
C ILE A 105 15.24 -8.12 9.68
N TYR A 106 15.88 -7.85 8.55
CA TYR A 106 16.63 -8.83 7.79
C TYR A 106 18.14 -8.65 8.01
N PRO A 107 18.91 -9.75 8.15
CA PRO A 107 20.35 -9.66 8.32
C PRO A 107 21.06 -9.22 7.03
N ASP A 108 22.12 -8.44 7.16
CA ASP A 108 22.94 -7.94 6.04
C ASP A 108 23.57 -9.06 5.20
N SER A 109 23.79 -10.24 5.80
CA SER A 109 24.30 -11.43 5.08
C SER A 109 23.40 -11.90 3.94
N LEU A 110 22.16 -11.41 3.85
CA LEU A 110 21.30 -11.65 2.68
C LEU A 110 21.78 -10.91 1.44
N LEU A 111 22.46 -9.77 1.58
CA LEU A 111 23.03 -9.02 0.45
C LEU A 111 24.17 -9.79 -0.22
N GLU A 112 24.97 -10.51 0.55
CA GLU A 112 26.08 -11.34 0.04
C GLU A 112 25.60 -12.44 -0.93
N LYS A 113 24.32 -12.79 -0.85
CA LYS A 113 23.68 -13.79 -1.71
C LYS A 113 23.16 -13.23 -3.03
N LEU A 114 23.25 -11.92 -3.22
CA LEU A 114 22.85 -11.25 -4.46
C LEU A 114 24.06 -11.21 -5.42
N LEU A 115 23.85 -11.64 -6.65
CA LEU A 115 24.91 -11.58 -7.68
C LEU A 115 24.96 -10.20 -8.32
N PRO A 116 26.15 -9.66 -8.61
CA PRO A 116 26.35 -8.41 -9.33
C PRO A 116 26.08 -8.61 -10.83
N HIS A 117 24.83 -8.89 -11.18
CA HIS A 117 24.42 -9.12 -12.57
C HIS A 117 23.47 -8.01 -13.02
N TYR A 118 24.02 -6.96 -13.64
CA TYR A 118 23.36 -5.69 -13.89
C TYR A 118 22.78 -5.54 -15.30
N LYS A 119 23.02 -6.50 -16.19
CA LYS A 119 22.65 -6.44 -17.61
C LYS A 119 21.23 -5.91 -17.87
N PHE A 120 20.23 -6.35 -17.09
CA PHE A 120 18.85 -5.91 -17.27
C PHE A 120 18.67 -4.41 -17.17
N TYR A 121 19.39 -3.77 -16.23
CA TYR A 121 19.33 -2.33 -16.02
C TYR A 121 20.30 -1.57 -16.91
N ASN A 122 21.45 -2.16 -17.25
CA ASN A 122 22.38 -1.57 -18.22
C ASN A 122 21.74 -1.44 -19.60
N ASP A 123 21.00 -2.46 -20.05
CA ASP A 123 20.22 -2.44 -21.30
C ASP A 123 19.14 -1.33 -21.30
N ARG A 124 18.87 -0.71 -20.15
CA ARG A 124 17.94 0.42 -19.93
C ARG A 124 18.64 1.73 -19.60
N GLY A 125 19.96 1.77 -19.77
CA GLY A 125 20.74 2.98 -19.58
C GLY A 125 21.09 3.29 -18.13
N ILE A 126 20.91 2.37 -17.18
CA ILE A 126 21.31 2.57 -15.78
C ILE A 126 22.72 1.99 -15.57
N SER A 127 23.63 2.80 -15.04
CA SER A 127 25.02 2.42 -14.80
C SER A 127 25.20 1.48 -13.59
N ASP A 128 26.28 0.71 -13.61
CA ASP A 128 26.66 -0.18 -12.50
C ASP A 128 26.84 0.61 -11.19
N ASP A 129 27.45 1.80 -11.27
CA ASP A 129 27.72 2.64 -10.09
C ASP A 129 26.45 2.96 -9.30
N ILE A 130 25.35 3.25 -9.99
CA ILE A 130 24.06 3.52 -9.35
C ILE A 130 23.50 2.25 -8.70
N LEU A 131 23.59 1.12 -9.40
CA LEU A 131 23.09 -0.16 -8.90
C LEU A 131 23.90 -0.64 -7.69
N ILE A 132 25.22 -0.44 -7.72
CA ILE A 132 26.12 -0.70 -6.58
C ILE A 132 25.82 0.27 -5.42
N LYS A 133 25.69 1.57 -5.71
CA LYS A 133 25.34 2.59 -4.69
C LYS A 133 24.03 2.22 -3.96
N LEU A 134 23.02 1.74 -4.70
CA LEU A 134 21.74 1.32 -4.15
C LEU A 134 21.72 -0.14 -3.68
N LYS A 135 22.88 -0.81 -3.66
CA LYS A 135 23.07 -2.20 -3.17
C LYS A 135 22.17 -3.23 -3.86
N GLY A 136 21.83 -2.98 -5.13
CA GLY A 136 21.01 -3.86 -5.94
C GLY A 136 21.77 -5.08 -6.46
N GLY A 137 21.08 -6.22 -6.62
CA GLY A 137 21.67 -7.42 -7.22
C GLY A 137 20.65 -8.51 -7.56
N LEU A 138 21.10 -9.50 -8.33
CA LEU A 138 20.25 -10.61 -8.79
C LEU A 138 20.13 -11.70 -7.72
N ALA A 139 18.91 -12.03 -7.32
CA ALA A 139 18.64 -13.16 -6.44
C ALA A 139 18.54 -14.47 -7.24
N THR A 140 19.38 -15.45 -6.89
CA THR A 140 19.45 -16.77 -7.55
C THR A 140 18.70 -17.89 -6.83
N ARG A 141 18.09 -17.59 -5.69
CA ARG A 141 17.33 -18.55 -4.87
C ARG A 141 16.27 -17.88 -4.01
N SER A 142 15.50 -18.68 -3.30
CA SER A 142 14.47 -18.23 -2.35
C SER A 142 13.27 -17.54 -3.00
N GLN A 143 12.53 -16.80 -2.21
CA GLN A 143 11.28 -16.12 -2.65
C GLN A 143 11.51 -15.07 -3.75
N MET A 144 12.73 -14.55 -3.86
CA MET A 144 13.14 -13.55 -4.85
C MET A 144 13.86 -14.14 -6.06
N TYR A 145 13.78 -15.46 -6.26
CA TYR A 145 14.44 -16.15 -7.38
C TYR A 145 14.14 -15.48 -8.74
N GLN A 146 15.19 -15.25 -9.53
CA GLN A 146 15.16 -14.57 -10.83
C GLN A 146 14.63 -13.12 -10.76
N ARG A 147 14.83 -12.43 -9.62
CA ARG A 147 14.51 -11.02 -9.47
C ARG A 147 15.78 -10.22 -9.22
N PHE A 148 15.83 -9.03 -9.79
CA PHE A 148 16.79 -8.03 -9.36
C PHE A 148 16.23 -7.32 -8.13
N VAL A 149 16.96 -7.38 -7.03
CA VAL A 149 16.48 -7.03 -5.69
C VAL A 149 17.21 -5.82 -5.16
N PHE A 150 16.47 -4.89 -4.57
CA PHE A 150 16.97 -3.74 -3.83
C PHE A 150 16.62 -3.90 -2.35
N PRO A 151 17.57 -3.75 -1.43
CA PRO A 151 17.30 -3.69 0.01
C PRO A 151 16.65 -2.36 0.36
N ILE A 152 15.73 -2.39 1.32
CA ILE A 152 15.07 -1.20 1.87
C ILE A 152 15.57 -1.02 3.29
N TYR A 153 16.18 0.11 3.58
CA TYR A 153 16.72 0.45 4.88
C TYR A 153 15.77 1.33 5.68
N ASN A 154 15.70 1.13 6.98
CA ASN A 154 15.04 2.03 7.92
C ASN A 154 15.99 3.13 8.41
N GLU A 155 15.49 4.07 9.20
CA GLU A 155 16.23 5.18 9.78
C GLU A 155 17.38 4.76 10.72
N TYR A 156 17.43 3.50 11.14
CA TYR A 156 18.48 2.92 11.97
C TYR A 156 19.55 2.18 11.16
N GLY A 157 19.49 2.25 9.82
CA GLY A 157 20.41 1.56 8.93
C GLY A 157 20.21 0.05 8.84
N GLN A 158 19.04 -0.46 9.29
CA GLN A 158 18.72 -1.88 9.25
C GLN A 158 17.86 -2.18 8.00
N ILE A 159 18.07 -3.34 7.40
CA ILE A 159 17.23 -3.80 6.29
C ILE A 159 15.89 -4.27 6.85
N HIS A 160 14.80 -3.57 6.49
CA HIS A 160 13.45 -3.93 6.88
C HIS A 160 12.56 -4.33 5.70
N GLY A 161 13.16 -4.55 4.55
CA GLY A 161 12.45 -5.05 3.39
C GLY A 161 13.33 -5.25 2.17
N PHE A 162 12.73 -5.88 1.18
CA PHE A 162 13.32 -6.07 -0.14
C PHE A 162 12.28 -5.85 -1.22
N SER A 163 12.66 -5.15 -2.27
CA SER A 163 11.83 -4.98 -3.47
C SER A 163 12.54 -5.59 -4.68
N GLY A 164 11.88 -6.57 -5.34
CA GLY A 164 12.48 -7.35 -6.41
C GLY A 164 11.72 -7.24 -7.73
N ARG A 165 12.41 -6.77 -8.78
CA ARG A 165 11.94 -6.72 -10.16
C ARG A 165 12.09 -8.08 -10.81
N ASP A 166 11.01 -8.63 -11.40
CA ASP A 166 11.10 -9.86 -12.17
C ASP A 166 11.92 -9.69 -13.44
N LEU A 167 12.88 -10.60 -13.65
CA LEU A 167 13.72 -10.64 -14.86
C LEU A 167 13.38 -11.84 -15.76
N SER A 168 12.51 -12.73 -15.31
CA SER A 168 12.21 -13.97 -16.05
C SER A 168 11.32 -13.75 -17.27
N GLY A 169 10.56 -12.64 -17.31
CA GLY A 169 9.59 -12.33 -18.36
C GLY A 169 8.43 -13.33 -18.47
N LYS A 170 8.25 -14.23 -17.49
CA LYS A 170 7.20 -15.25 -17.52
C LYS A 170 5.83 -14.61 -17.25
N GLU A 171 4.83 -14.99 -18.07
CA GLU A 171 3.45 -14.60 -17.83
C GLU A 171 2.95 -15.04 -16.44
N GLY A 172 2.07 -14.26 -15.86
CA GLY A 172 1.48 -14.52 -14.53
C GLY A 172 2.38 -14.16 -13.35
N LYS A 173 3.65 -13.81 -13.56
CA LYS A 173 4.50 -13.30 -12.48
C LYS A 173 4.34 -11.79 -12.30
N PRO A 174 4.12 -11.31 -11.06
CA PRO A 174 4.04 -9.87 -10.82
C PRO A 174 5.36 -9.19 -11.16
N LYS A 175 5.29 -8.06 -11.85
CA LYS A 175 6.43 -7.22 -12.24
C LYS A 175 7.34 -6.89 -11.07
N TRP A 176 6.75 -6.54 -9.93
CA TRP A 176 7.44 -6.31 -8.67
C TRP A 176 6.93 -7.25 -7.58
N LYS A 177 7.84 -7.72 -6.74
CA LYS A 177 7.54 -8.48 -5.53
C LYS A 177 8.23 -7.81 -4.35
N HIS A 178 7.52 -7.72 -3.24
CA HIS A 178 8.00 -7.09 -2.02
C HIS A 178 8.07 -8.10 -0.89
N MET A 179 9.11 -8.00 -0.06
CA MET A 179 9.23 -8.66 1.24
C MET A 179 9.36 -7.58 2.30
N GLY A 180 8.56 -7.63 3.35
CA GLY A 180 8.41 -6.56 4.34
C GLY A 180 7.20 -5.66 4.06
N LYS A 181 7.04 -4.64 4.89
CA LYS A 181 5.85 -3.78 4.92
C LYS A 181 6.07 -2.49 4.14
N LYS A 182 5.76 -2.49 2.85
CA LYS A 182 6.00 -1.34 1.95
C LYS A 182 5.38 -0.02 2.44
N LYS A 183 4.32 -0.05 3.28
CA LYS A 183 3.71 1.16 3.87
C LYS A 183 4.66 1.93 4.79
N ASN A 184 5.72 1.26 5.29
CA ASN A 184 6.72 1.84 6.18
C ASN A 184 8.01 2.26 5.44
N TRP A 185 8.09 2.08 4.12
CA TRP A 185 9.31 2.27 3.36
C TRP A 185 9.48 3.70 2.88
N ILE A 186 10.72 4.20 3.00
CA ILE A 186 11.15 5.51 2.49
C ILE A 186 12.40 5.27 1.63
N TYR A 187 12.19 4.93 0.38
CA TYR A 187 13.27 4.55 -0.52
C TYR A 187 13.57 5.67 -1.54
N PRO A 188 14.85 5.97 -1.83
CA PRO A 188 16.07 5.40 -1.29
C PRO A 188 16.66 6.11 -0.06
N ALA A 189 15.88 6.92 0.66
CA ALA A 189 16.32 7.88 1.66
C ALA A 189 17.39 7.35 2.64
N TYR A 190 17.20 6.15 3.16
CA TYR A 190 18.07 5.57 4.18
C TYR A 190 19.11 4.58 3.66
N VAL A 191 19.29 4.49 2.33
CA VAL A 191 20.35 3.66 1.77
C VAL A 191 21.73 4.21 2.21
N PRO A 192 22.58 3.38 2.86
CA PRO A 192 23.90 3.81 3.28
C PRO A 192 24.80 4.17 2.09
N THR A 193 25.44 5.32 2.17
CA THR A 193 26.40 5.83 1.17
C THR A 193 27.78 6.02 1.80
N GLN A 194 28.74 6.50 1.03
CA GLN A 194 30.08 6.83 1.56
C GLN A 194 30.05 8.03 2.52
N ASN A 195 29.07 8.94 2.38
CA ASN A 195 28.96 10.20 3.11
C ASN A 195 27.82 10.23 4.13
N GLY A 196 27.27 9.07 4.51
CA GLY A 196 26.13 8.97 5.42
C GLY A 196 25.00 8.14 4.82
N ILE A 197 23.84 8.73 4.62
CA ILE A 197 22.69 8.08 3.96
C ILE A 197 22.28 8.89 2.73
N PHE A 198 21.55 8.25 1.80
CA PHE A 198 21.20 8.85 0.51
C PHE A 198 20.50 10.21 0.64
N ILE A 199 19.60 10.36 1.61
CA ILE A 199 18.84 11.60 1.81
C ILE A 199 19.74 12.78 2.22
N ASP A 200 20.93 12.56 2.78
CA ASP A 200 21.87 13.62 3.16
C ASP A 200 22.56 14.26 1.94
N GLU A 201 22.55 13.56 0.81
CA GLU A 201 23.17 14.01 -0.44
C GLU A 201 22.22 14.85 -1.30
N VAL A 202 20.95 15.05 -0.90
CA VAL A 202 19.94 15.74 -1.72
C VAL A 202 19.58 17.12 -1.20
N SER A 203 19.29 18.04 -2.13
CA SER A 203 18.75 19.37 -1.81
C SER A 203 17.36 19.25 -1.13
N ARG A 204 17.01 20.25 -0.34
CA ARG A 204 15.71 20.35 0.32
C ARG A 204 14.71 21.24 -0.43
N ASP A 205 15.06 21.72 -1.61
CA ASP A 205 14.20 22.63 -2.37
C ASP A 205 12.93 21.96 -2.89
N TYR A 206 13.07 20.74 -3.37
CA TYR A 206 11.93 19.92 -3.79
C TYR A 206 12.24 18.42 -3.68
N VAL A 207 11.22 17.59 -3.76
CA VAL A 207 11.34 16.14 -3.94
C VAL A 207 10.32 15.65 -4.95
N LEU A 208 10.74 14.76 -5.83
CA LEU A 208 9.88 14.07 -6.77
C LEU A 208 9.46 12.72 -6.19
N ILE A 209 8.17 12.46 -6.13
CA ILE A 209 7.62 11.18 -5.72
C ILE A 209 7.25 10.38 -6.97
N VAL A 210 7.88 9.23 -7.13
CA VAL A 210 7.63 8.32 -8.27
C VAL A 210 7.02 7.00 -7.79
N GLU A 211 6.38 6.26 -8.71
CA GLU A 211 5.64 5.05 -8.36
C GLU A 211 6.57 3.86 -8.03
N SER A 212 7.67 3.71 -8.76
CA SER A 212 8.53 2.51 -8.66
C SER A 212 10.01 2.82 -8.56
N ILE A 213 10.79 1.84 -8.09
CA ILE A 213 12.27 1.94 -8.07
C ILE A 213 12.82 2.15 -9.48
N GLY A 214 12.21 1.57 -10.52
CA GLY A 214 12.66 1.78 -11.90
C GLY A 214 12.62 3.24 -12.32
N ASP A 215 11.57 3.96 -11.95
CA ASP A 215 11.42 5.39 -12.23
C ASP A 215 12.46 6.20 -11.45
N ALA A 216 12.68 5.86 -10.17
CA ALA A 216 13.71 6.48 -9.34
C ALA A 216 15.13 6.27 -9.92
N LEU A 217 15.45 5.07 -10.41
CA LEU A 217 16.73 4.80 -11.07
C LEU A 217 16.94 5.68 -12.29
N SER A 218 15.88 5.87 -13.11
CA SER A 218 15.96 6.75 -14.27
C SER A 218 16.21 8.21 -13.87
N CYS A 219 15.57 8.68 -12.79
CA CYS A 219 15.84 10.01 -12.26
C CYS A 219 17.29 10.15 -11.79
N ILE A 220 17.77 9.23 -10.96
CA ILE A 220 19.12 9.24 -10.38
C ILE A 220 20.19 9.17 -11.49
N GLN A 221 19.99 8.33 -12.53
CA GLN A 221 20.88 8.22 -13.69
C GLN A 221 21.04 9.55 -14.43
N ASN A 222 20.00 10.36 -14.47
CA ASN A 222 20.00 11.67 -15.12
C ASN A 222 20.34 12.82 -14.15
N GLY A 223 20.88 12.52 -12.98
CA GLY A 223 21.33 13.52 -12.00
C GLY A 223 20.24 14.07 -11.08
N PHE A 224 18.98 13.57 -11.18
CA PHE A 224 17.89 13.96 -10.29
C PHE A 224 17.91 13.09 -9.03
N LEU A 225 18.68 13.52 -8.03
CA LEU A 225 18.80 12.77 -6.76
C LEU A 225 17.61 13.00 -5.82
N ASN A 226 16.89 14.11 -5.98
CA ASN A 226 15.73 14.48 -5.16
C ASN A 226 14.49 13.63 -5.49
N VAL A 227 14.57 12.32 -5.32
CA VAL A 227 13.52 11.37 -5.68
C VAL A 227 13.24 10.38 -4.55
N LEU A 228 11.95 10.11 -4.27
CA LEU A 228 11.48 9.07 -3.37
C LEU A 228 10.43 8.21 -4.05
N VAL A 229 10.28 6.96 -3.59
CA VAL A 229 9.37 5.98 -4.17
C VAL A 229 8.15 5.76 -3.26
N SER A 230 6.95 5.85 -3.83
CA SER A 230 5.69 5.58 -3.13
C SER A 230 5.31 4.09 -3.07
N PHE A 231 5.93 3.24 -3.93
CA PHE A 231 5.59 1.81 -4.09
C PHE A 231 4.12 1.55 -4.46
N GLY A 232 3.54 2.44 -5.22
CA GLY A 232 2.16 2.42 -5.70
C GLY A 232 1.60 3.83 -5.83
N LEU A 233 0.31 3.92 -6.03
CA LEU A 233 -0.39 5.19 -6.32
C LEU A 233 -0.84 5.97 -5.07
N ASP A 234 -0.75 5.37 -3.87
CA ASP A 234 -1.11 6.02 -2.61
C ASP A 234 0.15 6.39 -1.81
N LEU A 235 0.15 7.59 -1.25
CA LEU A 235 1.20 8.02 -0.32
C LEU A 235 0.94 7.39 1.06
N SER A 236 1.90 6.63 1.59
CA SER A 236 1.79 6.08 2.94
C SER A 236 1.93 7.17 4.00
N SER A 237 1.29 6.99 5.16
CA SER A 237 1.44 7.92 6.29
C SER A 237 2.90 8.11 6.71
N LYS A 238 3.71 7.03 6.68
CA LYS A 238 5.15 7.10 6.98
C LYS A 238 5.88 7.99 5.96
N LEU A 239 5.56 7.88 4.66
CA LEU A 239 6.15 8.74 3.62
C LEU A 239 5.77 10.21 3.86
N ILE A 240 4.50 10.50 4.11
CA ILE A 240 4.03 11.86 4.38
C ILE A 240 4.75 12.46 5.60
N CYS A 241 4.79 11.72 6.73
CA CYS A 241 5.51 12.16 7.92
C CYS A 241 7.01 12.39 7.66
N SER A 242 7.63 11.53 6.84
CA SER A 242 9.05 11.68 6.49
C SER A 242 9.31 12.87 5.57
N LEU A 243 8.40 13.18 4.64
CA LEU A 243 8.50 14.39 3.80
C LEU A 243 8.53 15.67 4.65
N ILE A 244 7.67 15.71 5.69
CA ILE A 244 7.64 16.82 6.65
C ILE A 244 8.95 16.86 7.46
N ALA A 245 9.39 15.71 8.00
CA ALA A 245 10.61 15.61 8.80
C ALA A 245 11.88 15.98 8.01
N PHE A 246 11.95 15.64 6.72
CA PHE A 246 13.05 16.02 5.84
C PHE A 246 13.01 17.51 5.45
N ASN A 247 11.91 18.20 5.74
CA ASN A 247 11.74 19.63 5.51
C ASN A 247 11.93 20.06 4.04
N PHE A 248 11.37 19.31 3.10
CA PHE A 248 11.34 19.72 1.70
C PHE A 248 10.40 20.93 1.52
N LYS A 249 10.83 21.92 0.72
CA LYS A 249 10.02 23.13 0.41
C LYS A 249 8.82 22.82 -0.49
N SER A 250 8.97 21.84 -1.38
CA SER A 250 7.91 21.40 -2.27
C SER A 250 7.97 19.91 -2.58
N VAL A 251 6.82 19.33 -2.87
CA VAL A 251 6.66 17.93 -3.27
C VAL A 251 6.03 17.90 -4.66
N VAL A 252 6.63 17.15 -5.56
CA VAL A 252 6.14 16.94 -6.93
C VAL A 252 5.71 15.49 -7.07
N LEU A 253 4.49 15.24 -7.56
CA LEU A 253 4.01 13.90 -7.83
C LEU A 253 4.25 13.55 -9.30
N GLY A 254 5.09 12.53 -9.55
CA GLY A 254 5.48 12.06 -10.87
C GLY A 254 5.01 10.61 -11.11
N PHE A 255 3.71 10.36 -11.00
CA PHE A 255 3.14 9.05 -11.30
C PHE A 255 2.98 8.83 -12.81
N ASN A 256 2.87 7.55 -13.23
CA ASN A 256 2.80 7.19 -14.62
C ASN A 256 1.58 7.82 -15.32
N ASN A 257 1.78 8.31 -16.54
CA ASN A 257 0.68 8.76 -17.38
C ASN A 257 0.11 7.56 -18.15
N ASP A 258 -0.99 7.01 -17.65
CA ASP A 258 -1.71 5.88 -18.23
C ASP A 258 -2.81 6.33 -19.22
N SER A 259 -2.64 7.48 -19.88
CA SER A 259 -3.67 8.08 -20.79
C SER A 259 -4.08 7.17 -21.95
N ASN A 260 -3.24 6.18 -22.29
CA ASN A 260 -3.55 5.16 -23.30
C ASN A 260 -4.48 4.04 -22.78
N GLN A 261 -4.76 4.02 -21.47
CA GLN A 261 -5.68 3.08 -20.84
C GLN A 261 -7.03 3.77 -20.60
N GLN A 262 -8.08 2.96 -20.46
CA GLN A 262 -9.44 3.45 -20.24
C GLN A 262 -9.59 4.30 -18.96
N ASP A 263 -8.67 4.13 -18.00
CA ASP A 263 -8.59 4.88 -16.75
C ASP A 263 -7.14 5.33 -16.52
N ASN A 264 -6.89 6.65 -16.56
CA ASN A 264 -5.57 7.22 -16.27
C ASN A 264 -5.30 7.22 -14.77
N ARG A 265 -4.93 6.06 -14.24
CA ARG A 265 -4.76 5.82 -12.81
C ARG A 265 -3.68 6.70 -12.17
N GLY A 266 -2.57 6.91 -12.86
CA GLY A 266 -1.49 7.72 -12.34
C GLY A 266 -1.90 9.19 -12.21
N MET A 267 -2.54 9.77 -13.22
CA MET A 267 -3.04 11.15 -13.15
C MET A 267 -4.12 11.29 -12.07
N ASN A 268 -5.06 10.36 -12.00
CA ASN A 268 -6.10 10.36 -10.97
C ASN A 268 -5.50 10.26 -9.55
N ALA A 269 -4.43 9.50 -9.38
CA ALA A 269 -3.71 9.42 -8.13
C ALA A 269 -2.96 10.73 -7.80
N CYS A 270 -2.37 11.41 -8.77
CA CYS A 270 -1.79 12.74 -8.57
C CYS A 270 -2.84 13.73 -8.03
N VAL A 271 -4.02 13.78 -8.67
CA VAL A 271 -5.12 14.67 -8.23
C VAL A 271 -5.62 14.31 -6.83
N LYS A 272 -5.72 13.00 -6.52
CA LYS A 272 -6.18 12.53 -5.20
C LYS A 272 -5.21 12.86 -4.06
N ASN A 273 -3.91 12.83 -4.33
CA ASN A 273 -2.86 13.04 -3.32
C ASN A 273 -2.37 14.49 -3.25
N TYR A 274 -2.86 15.38 -4.12
CA TYR A 274 -2.62 16.82 -4.09
C TYR A 274 -3.52 17.48 -3.05
#